data_2e85035524ea5927c37e50ef6890503b
#
_entry.id   2e85035524ea5927c37e50ef6890503b
#
_cell.length_a   1.000
_cell.length_b   1.000
_cell.length_c   1.000
_cell.angle_alpha   90.00
_cell.angle_beta   90.00
_cell.angle_gamma   90.00
#
_symmetry.space_group_name_H-M   'P 1'
#
loop_
_entity.id
_entity.type
_entity.pdbx_description
1 polymer ?
#
loop_
_entity_poly.entity_id
_entity_poly.type
_entity_poly.pdbx_seq_one_letter_code
_entity_poly.pdbx_strand_id
1 'polypeptide(L)'
;MKSFLGMAKVIDRRKMLKESREVLHSLDIEIPESSLEQPVRNLSGGQRQAIAISRAIYWNAKLLIMDEPTAALGVPEQRKVLELIDKLRTQKIGIIFISHNLNDIFAASDRILILRQGRVVGENKISETSREEVVSQMAVSYTHLTLPTRNCV
;
A
#
# COMPACT_ATOMS: atom_id res chain seq x y z
N MET A 1 -32.28 -43.72 3.87
CA MET A 1 -31.17 -43.09 4.61
C MET A 1 -30.09 -42.71 3.62
N LYS A 2 -30.00 -41.42 3.24
CA LYS A 2 -28.98 -40.92 2.31
C LYS A 2 -27.75 -40.55 3.14
N SER A 3 -26.62 -41.24 2.90
CA SER A 3 -25.37 -40.98 3.60
C SER A 3 -24.84 -39.57 3.26
N PHE A 4 -24.78 -38.73 4.25
CA PHE A 4 -24.17 -37.41 4.22
C PHE A 4 -22.65 -37.58 4.33
N LEU A 5 -21.98 -38.02 3.27
CA LEU A 5 -20.54 -37.96 3.21
C LEU A 5 -20.15 -36.55 2.72
N GLY A 6 -20.02 -35.61 3.66
CA GLY A 6 -19.59 -34.26 3.37
C GLY A 6 -18.22 -34.30 2.66
N MET A 7 -18.16 -33.76 1.44
CA MET A 7 -16.92 -33.60 0.71
C MET A 7 -15.97 -32.71 1.53
N ALA A 8 -15.04 -33.34 2.26
CA ALA A 8 -13.93 -32.59 2.84
C ALA A 8 -13.15 -31.93 1.70
N LYS A 9 -13.17 -30.61 1.64
CA LYS A 9 -12.35 -29.85 0.68
C LYS A 9 -10.88 -30.01 1.05
N VAL A 10 -10.19 -30.88 0.34
CA VAL A 10 -8.75 -31.10 0.52
C VAL A 10 -8.00 -30.00 -0.24
N ILE A 11 -6.99 -29.41 0.40
CA ILE A 11 -6.15 -28.40 -0.21
C ILE A 11 -5.26 -29.08 -1.28
N ASP A 12 -5.38 -28.65 -2.53
CA ASP A 12 -4.49 -29.07 -3.61
C ASP A 12 -3.20 -28.20 -3.59
N ARG A 13 -2.18 -28.73 -2.92
CA ARG A 13 -0.88 -28.04 -2.80
C ARG A 13 -0.21 -27.78 -4.14
N ARG A 14 -0.32 -28.69 -5.12
CA ARG A 14 0.31 -28.53 -6.44
C ARG A 14 -0.33 -27.37 -7.19
N LYS A 15 -1.65 -27.31 -7.16
CA LYS A 15 -2.43 -26.22 -7.78
C LYS A 15 -2.11 -24.89 -7.10
N MET A 16 -2.05 -24.84 -5.77
CA MET A 16 -1.69 -23.63 -5.03
C MET A 16 -0.30 -23.12 -5.41
N LEU A 17 0.71 -23.98 -5.46
CA LEU A 17 2.07 -23.58 -5.82
C LEU A 17 2.12 -23.05 -7.27
N LYS A 18 1.43 -23.70 -8.20
CA LYS A 18 1.36 -23.26 -9.59
C LYS A 18 0.73 -21.88 -9.70
N GLU A 19 -0.45 -21.68 -9.13
CA GLU A 19 -1.15 -20.38 -9.17
C GLU A 19 -0.36 -19.28 -8.46
N SER A 20 0.30 -19.58 -7.34
CA SER A 20 1.17 -18.63 -6.64
C SER A 20 2.35 -18.17 -7.51
N ARG A 21 3.00 -19.10 -8.23
CA ARG A 21 4.08 -18.77 -9.17
C ARG A 21 3.58 -17.89 -10.31
N GLU A 22 2.45 -18.23 -10.90
CA GLU A 22 1.86 -17.45 -12.00
C GLU A 22 1.58 -16.00 -11.58
N VAL A 23 1.00 -15.80 -10.40
CA VAL A 23 0.73 -14.45 -9.86
C VAL A 23 2.02 -13.70 -9.56
N LEU A 24 2.98 -14.32 -8.87
CA LEU A 24 4.26 -13.68 -8.56
C LEU A 24 5.01 -13.30 -9.83
N HIS A 25 5.06 -14.19 -10.81
CA HIS A 25 5.68 -13.93 -12.12
C HIS A 25 4.99 -12.78 -12.87
N SER A 26 3.66 -12.70 -12.83
CA SER A 26 2.91 -11.61 -13.47
C SER A 26 3.24 -10.22 -12.88
N LEU A 27 3.77 -10.20 -11.67
CA LEU A 27 4.15 -8.99 -10.94
C LEU A 27 5.67 -8.75 -10.90
N ASP A 28 6.46 -9.60 -11.59
CA ASP A 28 7.94 -9.61 -11.55
C ASP A 28 8.51 -9.73 -10.12
N ILE A 29 7.80 -10.50 -9.28
CA ILE A 29 8.21 -10.74 -7.90
C ILE A 29 9.05 -12.01 -7.86
N GLU A 30 10.33 -11.86 -7.55
CA GLU A 30 11.25 -12.96 -7.38
C GLU A 30 11.23 -13.47 -5.93
N ILE A 31 10.64 -14.65 -5.73
CA ILE A 31 10.73 -15.42 -4.49
C ILE A 31 11.34 -16.77 -4.82
N PRO A 32 12.43 -17.17 -4.15
CA PRO A 32 13.04 -18.49 -4.38
C PRO A 32 12.02 -19.62 -4.20
N GLU A 33 12.05 -20.63 -5.04
CA GLU A 33 11.12 -21.77 -4.96
C GLU A 33 11.12 -22.44 -3.58
N SER A 34 12.30 -22.59 -2.99
CA SER A 34 12.46 -23.11 -1.64
C SER A 34 11.73 -22.29 -0.57
N SER A 35 11.41 -21.05 -0.85
CA SER A 35 10.70 -20.14 0.05
C SER A 35 9.18 -20.17 -0.13
N LEU A 36 8.66 -20.69 -1.26
CA LEU A 36 7.22 -20.76 -1.51
C LEU A 36 6.47 -21.71 -0.59
N GLU A 37 7.15 -22.73 -0.10
CA GLU A 37 6.58 -23.69 0.85
C GLU A 37 6.84 -23.34 2.33
N GLN A 38 7.59 -22.27 2.58
CA GLN A 38 7.92 -21.84 3.92
C GLN A 38 6.84 -20.93 4.53
N PRO A 39 6.76 -20.86 5.86
CA PRO A 39 5.92 -19.87 6.53
C PRO A 39 6.34 -18.44 6.14
N VAL A 40 5.35 -17.58 5.86
CA VAL A 40 5.57 -16.19 5.44
C VAL A 40 6.46 -15.41 6.43
N ARG A 41 6.45 -15.76 7.71
CA ARG A 41 7.32 -15.15 8.73
C ARG A 41 8.83 -15.27 8.45
N ASN A 42 9.23 -16.26 7.65
CA ASN A 42 10.64 -16.51 7.30
C ASN A 42 11.10 -15.66 6.11
N LEU A 43 10.20 -14.93 5.47
CA LEU A 43 10.49 -14.06 4.33
C LEU A 43 11.01 -12.70 4.79
N SER A 44 11.74 -12.00 3.90
CA SER A 44 12.13 -10.60 4.12
C SER A 44 10.91 -9.68 4.22
N GLY A 45 11.09 -8.48 4.76
CA GLY A 45 10.02 -7.48 4.84
C GLY A 45 9.40 -7.19 3.47
N GLY A 46 10.23 -6.93 2.47
CA GLY A 46 9.79 -6.67 1.10
C GLY A 46 9.08 -7.86 0.46
N GLN A 47 9.56 -9.10 0.69
CA GLN A 47 8.89 -10.30 0.20
C GLN A 47 7.51 -10.50 0.85
N ARG A 48 7.38 -10.25 2.16
CA ARG A 48 6.07 -10.30 2.83
C ARG A 48 5.10 -9.28 2.25
N GLN A 49 5.58 -8.06 2.00
CA GLN A 49 4.78 -7.00 1.38
C GLN A 49 4.35 -7.38 -0.03
N ALA A 50 5.27 -7.91 -0.85
CA ALA A 50 4.97 -8.37 -2.20
C ALA A 50 3.91 -9.48 -2.21
N ILE A 51 3.96 -10.43 -1.28
CA ILE A 51 2.93 -11.47 -1.14
C ILE A 51 1.58 -10.86 -0.71
N ALA A 52 1.58 -9.88 0.20
CA ALA A 52 0.34 -9.23 0.61
C ALA A 52 -0.36 -8.54 -0.59
N ILE A 53 0.42 -7.88 -1.45
CA ILE A 53 -0.06 -7.24 -2.67
C ILE A 53 -0.52 -8.29 -3.69
N SER A 54 0.27 -9.35 -3.94
CA SER A 54 -0.09 -10.40 -4.90
C SER A 54 -1.38 -11.11 -4.56
N ARG A 55 -1.73 -11.24 -3.28
CA ARG A 55 -3.04 -11.76 -2.86
C ARG A 55 -4.20 -10.92 -3.36
N ALA A 56 -4.08 -9.59 -3.32
CA ALA A 56 -5.12 -8.71 -3.83
C ALA A 56 -5.33 -8.89 -5.35
N ILE A 57 -4.24 -9.09 -6.10
CA ILE A 57 -4.29 -9.37 -7.54
C ILE A 57 -4.95 -10.73 -7.82
N TYR A 58 -4.55 -11.75 -7.09
CA TYR A 58 -5.18 -13.09 -7.21
C TYR A 58 -6.70 -13.04 -7.05
N TRP A 59 -7.20 -12.16 -6.17
CA TRP A 59 -8.64 -11.97 -5.94
C TRP A 59 -9.29 -10.93 -6.86
N ASN A 60 -8.61 -10.48 -7.94
CA ASN A 60 -9.10 -9.47 -8.87
C ASN A 60 -9.58 -8.18 -8.19
N ALA A 61 -8.83 -7.72 -7.20
CA ALA A 61 -9.15 -6.48 -6.50
C ALA A 61 -9.19 -5.30 -7.47
N LYS A 62 -10.21 -4.47 -7.38
CA LYS A 62 -10.34 -3.22 -8.14
C LYS A 62 -9.74 -2.02 -7.42
N LEU A 63 -9.63 -2.14 -6.11
CA LEU A 63 -9.06 -1.13 -5.22
C LEU A 63 -8.17 -1.84 -4.20
N LEU A 64 -6.98 -1.31 -4.02
CA LEU A 64 -6.01 -1.77 -3.02
C LEU A 64 -5.72 -0.63 -2.05
N ILE A 65 -5.82 -0.89 -0.76
CA ILE A 65 -5.44 0.05 0.30
C ILE A 65 -4.12 -0.45 0.90
N MET A 66 -3.12 0.40 0.86
CA MET A 66 -1.79 0.14 1.41
C MET A 66 -1.50 1.14 2.52
N ASP A 67 -1.35 0.63 3.74
CA ASP A 67 -1.02 1.42 4.92
C ASP A 67 0.44 1.22 5.27
N GLU A 68 1.23 2.29 5.14
CA GLU A 68 2.67 2.33 5.38
C GLU A 68 3.46 1.19 4.69
N PRO A 69 3.26 0.91 3.38
CA PRO A 69 3.81 -0.30 2.76
C PRO A 69 5.34 -0.30 2.62
N THR A 70 5.97 0.86 2.77
CA THR A 70 7.43 1.05 2.69
C THR A 70 8.07 1.23 4.06
N ALA A 71 7.27 1.35 5.13
CA ALA A 71 7.78 1.48 6.48
C ALA A 71 8.61 0.25 6.89
N ALA A 72 9.70 0.47 7.59
CA ALA A 72 10.62 -0.56 8.06
C ALA A 72 11.26 -1.42 6.95
N LEU A 73 11.27 -0.94 5.71
CA LEU A 73 12.00 -1.54 4.59
C LEU A 73 13.30 -0.79 4.32
N GLY A 74 14.34 -1.51 3.90
CA GLY A 74 15.55 -0.90 3.37
C GLY A 74 15.29 -0.21 2.02
N VAL A 75 16.20 0.67 1.60
CA VAL A 75 16.06 1.45 0.36
C VAL A 75 15.84 0.56 -0.89
N PRO A 76 16.52 -0.58 -1.07
CA PRO A 76 16.28 -1.47 -2.19
C PRO A 76 14.88 -2.07 -2.20
N GLU A 77 14.38 -2.47 -1.02
CA GLU A 77 13.04 -3.05 -0.87
C GLU A 77 11.94 -2.01 -1.08
N GLN A 78 12.12 -0.78 -0.58
CA GLN A 78 11.21 0.34 -0.83
C GLN A 78 11.04 0.58 -2.33
N ARG A 79 12.16 0.62 -3.07
CA ARG A 79 12.12 0.80 -4.53
C ARG A 79 11.29 -0.28 -5.21
N LYS A 80 11.49 -1.56 -4.85
CA LYS A 80 10.71 -2.68 -5.40
C LYS A 80 9.22 -2.56 -5.12
N VAL A 81 8.84 -2.07 -3.94
CA VAL A 81 7.43 -1.82 -3.61
C VAL A 81 6.84 -0.69 -4.47
N LEU A 82 7.59 0.41 -4.68
CA LEU A 82 7.13 1.51 -5.54
C LEU A 82 7.01 1.08 -7.01
N GLU A 83 7.96 0.30 -7.53
CA GLU A 83 7.88 -0.30 -8.87
C GLU A 83 6.66 -1.22 -9.03
N LEU A 84 6.34 -1.99 -7.98
CA LEU A 84 5.14 -2.83 -7.98
C LEU A 84 3.87 -1.99 -7.98
N ILE A 85 3.81 -0.88 -7.24
CA ILE A 85 2.69 0.07 -7.26
C ILE A 85 2.50 0.63 -8.67
N ASP A 86 3.58 1.05 -9.33
CA ASP A 86 3.50 1.56 -10.71
C ASP A 86 2.98 0.49 -11.68
N LYS A 87 3.43 -0.74 -11.55
CA LYS A 87 2.93 -1.86 -12.34
C LYS A 87 1.43 -2.11 -12.13
N LEU A 88 0.93 -2.03 -10.89
CA LEU A 88 -0.49 -2.16 -10.60
C LEU A 88 -1.31 -1.02 -11.20
N ARG A 89 -0.77 0.19 -11.22
CA ARG A 89 -1.39 1.34 -11.87
C ARG A 89 -1.60 1.10 -13.37
N THR A 90 -0.61 0.51 -14.06
CA THR A 90 -0.75 0.16 -15.49
C THR A 90 -1.86 -0.87 -15.73
N GLN A 91 -2.17 -1.72 -14.75
CA GLN A 91 -3.27 -2.67 -14.77
C GLN A 91 -4.63 -2.04 -14.40
N LYS A 92 -4.70 -0.70 -14.24
CA LYS A 92 -5.90 0.06 -13.89
C LYS A 92 -6.52 -0.34 -12.54
N ILE A 93 -5.70 -0.76 -11.60
CA ILE A 93 -6.11 -1.01 -10.22
C ILE A 93 -6.05 0.32 -9.47
N GLY A 94 -7.14 0.72 -8.81
CA GLY A 94 -7.15 1.87 -7.92
C GLY A 94 -6.30 1.61 -6.69
N ILE A 95 -5.48 2.57 -6.28
CA ILE A 95 -4.61 2.41 -5.11
C ILE A 95 -4.82 3.59 -4.16
N ILE A 96 -5.11 3.30 -2.90
CA ILE A 96 -5.03 4.25 -1.79
C ILE A 96 -3.75 3.94 -1.05
N PHE A 97 -2.78 4.84 -1.18
CA PHE A 97 -1.45 4.73 -0.60
C PHE A 97 -1.33 5.67 0.60
N ILE A 98 -1.23 5.11 1.81
CA ILE A 98 -1.10 5.88 3.05
C ILE A 98 0.36 5.80 3.47
N SER A 99 0.99 6.95 3.62
CA SER A 99 2.37 7.06 4.09
C SER A 99 2.63 8.42 4.72
N HIS A 100 3.62 8.48 5.61
CA HIS A 100 4.19 9.72 6.13
C HIS A 100 5.46 10.14 5.37
N ASN A 101 5.96 9.28 4.46
CA ASN A 101 7.13 9.57 3.64
C ASN A 101 6.71 10.29 2.34
N LEU A 102 6.91 11.61 2.31
CA LEU A 102 6.57 12.42 1.13
C LEU A 102 7.33 12.01 -0.14
N ASN A 103 8.54 11.45 -0.03
CA ASN A 103 9.28 10.99 -1.21
C ASN A 103 8.52 9.87 -1.91
N ASP A 104 8.02 8.90 -1.14
CA ASP A 104 7.26 7.76 -1.67
C ASP A 104 5.91 8.22 -2.24
N ILE A 105 5.24 9.15 -1.54
CA ILE A 105 3.96 9.72 -2.00
C ILE A 105 4.13 10.42 -3.35
N PHE A 106 5.14 11.30 -3.47
CA PHE A 106 5.39 12.03 -4.72
C PHE A 106 5.86 11.10 -5.86
N ALA A 107 6.51 9.98 -5.55
CA ALA A 107 6.95 9.00 -6.54
C ALA A 107 5.80 8.11 -7.05
N ALA A 108 4.82 7.76 -6.19
CA ALA A 108 3.86 6.71 -6.48
C ALA A 108 2.42 7.20 -6.74
N SER A 109 2.10 8.48 -6.44
CA SER A 109 0.71 8.95 -6.44
C SER A 109 0.45 9.96 -7.56
N ASP A 110 -0.79 10.01 -8.04
CA ASP A 110 -1.27 11.04 -8.97
C ASP A 110 -1.89 12.23 -8.21
N ARG A 111 -2.48 11.94 -7.04
CA ARG A 111 -3.20 12.91 -6.21
C ARG A 111 -2.89 12.64 -4.74
N ILE A 112 -2.73 13.69 -3.97
CA ILE A 112 -2.51 13.64 -2.53
C ILE A 112 -3.70 14.23 -1.78
N LEU A 113 -4.14 13.53 -0.76
CA LEU A 113 -5.13 13.98 0.20
C LEU A 113 -4.47 14.11 1.57
N ILE A 114 -4.55 15.29 2.16
CA ILE A 114 -3.93 15.57 3.45
C ILE A 114 -4.97 15.47 4.55
N LEU A 115 -4.75 14.51 5.45
CA LEU A 115 -5.59 14.27 6.61
C LEU A 115 -4.92 14.80 7.88
N ARG A 116 -5.68 15.52 8.69
CA ARG A 116 -5.23 15.98 9.99
C ARG A 116 -6.38 15.93 10.99
N GLN A 117 -6.17 15.28 12.14
CA GLN A 117 -7.17 15.13 13.19
C GLN A 117 -8.54 14.63 12.65
N GLY A 118 -8.50 13.65 11.74
CA GLY A 118 -9.70 13.06 11.14
C GLY A 118 -10.41 13.94 10.10
N ARG A 119 -9.83 15.08 9.68
CA ARG A 119 -10.39 15.98 8.68
C ARG A 119 -9.47 16.14 7.48
N VAL A 120 -10.06 16.28 6.29
CA VAL A 120 -9.33 16.66 5.08
C VAL A 120 -8.96 18.14 5.20
N VAL A 121 -7.67 18.45 5.11
CA VAL A 121 -7.14 19.81 5.18
C VAL A 121 -6.52 20.29 3.88
N GLY A 122 -6.30 19.38 2.93
CA GLY A 122 -5.80 19.69 1.60
C GLY A 122 -6.03 18.54 0.64
N GLU A 123 -6.21 18.88 -0.63
CA GLU A 123 -6.27 17.96 -1.76
C GLU A 123 -5.56 18.60 -2.94
N ASN A 124 -4.53 17.92 -3.47
CA ASN A 124 -3.71 18.45 -4.54
C ASN A 124 -3.40 17.35 -5.56
N LYS A 125 -3.24 17.73 -6.84
CA LYS A 125 -2.60 16.85 -7.81
C LYS A 125 -1.09 16.94 -7.65
N ILE A 126 -0.39 15.83 -7.72
CA ILE A 126 1.07 15.80 -7.57
C ILE A 126 1.77 16.66 -8.64
N SER A 127 1.22 16.71 -9.87
CA SER A 127 1.74 17.54 -10.96
C SER A 127 1.58 19.06 -10.76
N GLU A 128 0.75 19.48 -9.82
CA GLU A 128 0.35 20.90 -9.61
C GLU A 128 0.78 21.41 -8.22
N THR A 129 1.45 20.61 -7.41
CA THR A 129 1.86 20.97 -6.04
C THR A 129 3.34 20.68 -5.78
N SER A 130 3.89 21.27 -4.72
CA SER A 130 5.23 21.01 -4.24
C SER A 130 5.23 20.35 -2.85
N ARG A 131 6.40 19.80 -2.48
CA ARG A 131 6.57 19.22 -1.12
C ARG A 131 6.41 20.27 -0.04
N GLU A 132 6.94 21.45 -0.29
CA GLU A 132 6.86 22.60 0.63
C GLU A 132 5.43 23.03 0.87
N GLU A 133 4.61 23.04 -0.19
CA GLU A 133 3.18 23.36 -0.11
C GLU A 133 2.43 22.30 0.72
N VAL A 134 2.67 21.02 0.45
CA VAL A 134 2.07 19.90 1.20
C VAL A 134 2.45 19.99 2.68
N VAL A 135 3.73 20.21 3.00
CA VAL A 135 4.19 20.39 4.38
C VAL A 135 3.54 21.60 5.04
N SER A 136 3.40 22.71 4.31
CA SER A 136 2.71 23.91 4.80
C SER A 136 1.26 23.60 5.18
N GLN A 137 0.51 22.88 4.31
CA GLN A 137 -0.87 22.46 4.58
C GLN A 137 -0.97 21.51 5.77
N MET A 138 0.03 20.66 5.99
CA MET A 138 0.11 19.80 7.18
C MET A 138 0.36 20.62 8.46
N ALA A 139 1.18 21.67 8.38
CA ALA A 139 1.64 22.46 9.51
C ALA A 139 0.69 23.60 9.92
N VAL A 140 -0.05 24.21 8.96
CA VAL A 140 -0.87 25.40 9.21
C VAL A 140 -2.08 25.07 10.07
N SER A 141 -1.89 25.18 11.40
CA SER A 141 -2.98 25.19 12.37
C SER A 141 -2.70 25.91 13.67
N TYR A 142 -1.58 26.62 13.78
CA TYR A 142 -1.32 27.40 15.00
C TYR A 142 -1.53 28.92 14.85
N THR A 143 -1.99 29.41 13.68
CA THR A 143 -2.07 30.86 13.44
C THR A 143 -3.48 31.46 13.45
N HIS A 144 -4.53 30.71 13.79
CA HIS A 144 -5.90 31.28 13.90
C HIS A 144 -6.50 31.29 15.32
N LEU A 145 -5.64 31.38 16.35
CA LEU A 145 -6.04 31.80 17.68
C LEU A 145 -5.29 33.10 18.05
N THR A 146 -5.51 34.14 17.28
CA THR A 146 -5.36 35.49 17.82
C THR A 146 -6.48 35.68 18.83
N LEU A 147 -6.14 35.50 20.11
CA LEU A 147 -6.99 35.94 21.20
C LEU A 147 -7.28 37.44 20.97
N PRO A 148 -8.58 37.85 21.01
CA PRO A 148 -8.86 39.29 21.02
C PRO A 148 -8.24 39.84 22.27
N THR A 149 -7.25 40.73 22.11
CA THR A 149 -6.72 41.58 23.18
C THR A 149 -7.89 42.42 23.69
N ARG A 150 -8.43 42.03 24.84
CA ARG A 150 -9.31 42.93 25.59
C ARG A 150 -8.45 44.13 26.03
N ASN A 151 -8.67 45.27 25.37
CA ASN A 151 -8.29 46.54 25.90
C ASN A 151 -9.08 46.74 27.21
N CYS A 152 -8.39 46.61 28.34
CA CYS A 152 -8.87 47.17 29.59
C CYS A 152 -8.47 48.64 29.60
N VAL A 153 -9.48 49.50 29.57
CA VAL A 153 -9.37 50.91 30.01
C VAL A 153 -9.71 50.91 31.49
#